data_5b8c930ebb406243c599a1a9e730a4f6
#
_entry.id   5b8c930ebb406243c599a1a9e730a4f6
#
_cell.length_a   1.000
_cell.length_b   1.000
_cell.length_c   1.000
_cell.angle_alpha   90.00
_cell.angle_beta   90.00
_cell.angle_gamma   90.00
#
_symmetry.space_group_name_H-M   'P 1'
#
loop_
_entity.id
_entity.type
_entity.pdbx_description
1 polymer ?
#
loop_
_entity_poly.entity_id
_entity_poly.type
_entity_poly.pdbx_seq_one_letter_code
_entity_poly.pdbx_strand_id
1 'polypeptide(L)'
;MGHAIALRFARGGHAVTLTDVDRDALDRAERSIRRLAGTQSEQLGGEAPESVMARLRFAEDGFGAAAGGELVVEVISERVDIKRRFYEELACVVSPSALIASNTSVLDIFEHAPSVLHPQLIMAHYFVPAHIIPLVEIVGHPSNPGQLVPQFAACLSAL
;
A
#
# COMPACT_ATOMS: atom_id res chain seq x y z
N MET A 1 1.34 -8.43 -5.92
CA MET A 1 2.12 -7.58 -4.98
C MET A 1 1.24 -7.08 -3.84
N GLY A 2 0.15 -6.38 -4.09
CA GLY A 2 -0.70 -5.74 -3.08
C GLY A 2 -1.10 -6.63 -1.90
N HIS A 3 -1.49 -7.88 -2.14
CA HIS A 3 -1.83 -8.83 -1.06
C HIS A 3 -0.67 -9.10 -0.09
N ALA A 4 0.58 -9.11 -0.57
CA ALA A 4 1.75 -9.34 0.28
C ALA A 4 2.09 -8.11 1.14
N ILE A 5 1.92 -6.91 0.58
CA ILE A 5 2.07 -5.64 1.31
C ILE A 5 0.96 -5.53 2.36
N ALA A 6 -0.30 -5.79 1.98
CA ALA A 6 -1.44 -5.77 2.89
C ALA A 6 -1.26 -6.73 4.09
N LEU A 7 -0.77 -7.96 3.83
CA LEU A 7 -0.44 -8.92 4.88
C LEU A 7 0.60 -8.35 5.85
N ARG A 8 1.65 -7.71 5.34
CA ARG A 8 2.71 -7.14 6.17
C ARG A 8 2.17 -6.07 7.12
N PHE A 9 1.38 -5.11 6.60
CA PHE A 9 0.75 -4.09 7.43
C PHE A 9 -0.24 -4.67 8.44
N ALA A 10 -1.06 -5.64 8.04
CA ALA A 10 -2.01 -6.30 8.94
C ALA A 10 -1.29 -7.03 10.09
N ARG A 11 -0.13 -7.66 9.83
CA ARG A 11 0.72 -8.28 10.87
C ARG A 11 1.38 -7.24 11.78
N GLY A 12 1.71 -6.08 11.25
CA GLY A 12 2.17 -4.93 12.06
C GLY A 12 1.08 -4.29 12.92
N GLY A 13 -0.15 -4.87 12.94
CA GLY A 13 -1.26 -4.40 13.77
C GLY A 13 -2.15 -3.35 13.12
N HIS A 14 -1.91 -2.99 11.86
CA HIS A 14 -2.69 -1.97 11.17
C HIS A 14 -4.00 -2.53 10.59
N ALA A 15 -5.06 -1.72 10.64
CA ALA A 15 -6.28 -1.99 9.88
C ALA A 15 -6.01 -1.66 8.40
N VAL A 16 -6.28 -2.62 7.51
CA VAL A 16 -5.96 -2.50 6.09
C VAL A 16 -7.21 -2.78 5.24
N THR A 17 -7.51 -1.88 4.31
CA THR A 17 -8.48 -2.15 3.25
C THR A 17 -7.72 -2.40 1.95
N LEU A 18 -7.80 -3.62 1.43
CA LEU A 18 -7.26 -3.98 0.13
C LEU A 18 -8.34 -3.78 -0.93
N THR A 19 -8.01 -3.03 -1.98
CA THR A 19 -8.96 -2.71 -3.04
C THR A 19 -8.44 -3.14 -4.41
N ASP A 20 -9.36 -3.54 -5.27
CA ASP A 20 -9.13 -3.79 -6.69
C ASP A 20 -10.44 -3.58 -7.43
N VAL A 21 -10.39 -3.15 -8.69
CA VAL A 21 -11.57 -3.05 -9.57
C VAL A 21 -12.06 -4.41 -10.06
N ASP A 22 -11.22 -5.43 -9.96
CA ASP A 22 -11.52 -6.84 -10.30
C ASP A 22 -11.85 -7.62 -9.03
N ARG A 23 -13.12 -7.98 -8.85
CA ARG A 23 -13.59 -8.79 -7.73
C ARG A 23 -12.84 -10.12 -7.62
N ASP A 24 -12.57 -10.78 -8.76
CA ASP A 24 -11.83 -12.04 -8.76
C ASP A 24 -10.38 -11.85 -8.28
N ALA A 25 -9.77 -10.68 -8.55
CA ALA A 25 -8.45 -10.34 -8.01
C ALA A 25 -8.49 -10.20 -6.49
N LEU A 26 -9.53 -9.57 -5.92
CA LEU A 26 -9.74 -9.48 -4.47
C LEU A 26 -9.89 -10.86 -3.83
N ASP A 27 -10.71 -11.73 -4.42
CA ASP A 27 -10.93 -13.09 -3.92
C ASP A 27 -9.63 -13.93 -3.97
N ARG A 28 -8.83 -13.76 -5.03
CA ARG A 28 -7.50 -14.39 -5.12
C ARG A 28 -6.55 -13.83 -4.05
N ALA A 29 -6.59 -12.53 -3.81
CA ALA A 29 -5.77 -11.87 -2.80
C ALA A 29 -6.12 -12.35 -1.40
N GLU A 30 -7.40 -12.44 -1.04
CA GLU A 30 -7.86 -12.95 0.24
C GLU A 30 -7.38 -14.38 0.49
N ARG A 31 -7.60 -15.28 -0.48
CA ARG A 31 -7.12 -16.67 -0.37
C ARG A 31 -5.60 -16.74 -0.19
N SER A 32 -4.84 -15.90 -0.91
CA SER A 32 -3.38 -15.85 -0.81
C SER A 32 -2.92 -15.36 0.56
N ILE A 33 -3.55 -14.30 1.09
CA ILE A 33 -3.23 -13.77 2.42
C ILE A 33 -3.52 -14.81 3.50
N ARG A 34 -4.70 -15.45 3.46
CA ARG A 34 -5.10 -16.47 4.41
C ARG A 34 -4.11 -17.63 4.44
N ARG A 35 -3.70 -18.13 3.28
CA ARG A 35 -2.69 -19.17 3.13
C ARG A 35 -1.32 -18.74 3.69
N LEU A 36 -0.85 -17.54 3.33
CA LEU A 36 0.46 -17.03 3.78
C LEU A 36 0.49 -16.78 5.28
N ALA A 37 -0.59 -16.24 5.86
CA ALA A 37 -0.72 -16.04 7.30
C ALA A 37 -0.64 -17.37 8.05
N GLY A 38 -1.31 -18.43 7.57
CA GLY A 38 -1.24 -19.77 8.14
C GLY A 38 0.18 -20.35 8.10
N THR A 39 0.80 -20.38 6.92
CA THR A 39 2.17 -20.93 6.75
C THR A 39 3.18 -20.22 7.65
N GLN A 40 3.11 -18.88 7.75
CA GLN A 40 4.05 -18.14 8.58
C GLN A 40 3.81 -18.34 10.07
N SER A 41 2.55 -18.46 10.50
CA SER A 41 2.22 -18.78 11.91
C SER A 41 2.78 -20.13 12.33
N GLU A 42 2.66 -21.14 11.47
CA GLU A 42 3.21 -22.47 11.71
C GLU A 42 4.75 -22.51 11.77
N GLN A 43 5.41 -21.77 10.87
CA GLN A 43 6.87 -21.81 10.74
C GLN A 43 7.63 -20.90 11.70
N LEU A 44 7.04 -19.75 12.05
CA LEU A 44 7.72 -18.69 12.81
C LEU A 44 7.12 -18.45 14.20
N GLY A 45 6.07 -19.19 14.58
CA GLY A 45 5.39 -18.99 15.87
C GLY A 45 4.75 -17.62 16.02
N GLY A 46 4.19 -17.08 14.93
CA GLY A 46 3.58 -15.77 14.89
C GLY A 46 2.13 -15.73 15.37
N GLU A 47 1.49 -14.56 15.18
CA GLU A 47 0.08 -14.33 15.49
C GLU A 47 -0.85 -15.29 14.72
N ALA A 48 -1.98 -15.66 15.34
CA ALA A 48 -2.97 -16.53 14.72
C ALA A 48 -3.51 -15.92 13.40
N PRO A 49 -3.68 -16.72 12.34
CA PRO A 49 -4.14 -16.23 11.03
C PRO A 49 -5.46 -15.46 11.12
N GLU A 50 -6.37 -15.88 11.99
CA GLU A 50 -7.68 -15.26 12.20
C GLU A 50 -7.56 -13.84 12.74
N SER A 51 -6.61 -13.58 13.64
CA SER A 51 -6.34 -12.25 14.18
C SER A 51 -5.78 -11.30 13.11
N VAL A 52 -4.91 -11.79 12.25
CA VAL A 52 -4.39 -11.03 11.10
C VAL A 52 -5.53 -10.73 10.12
N MET A 53 -6.35 -11.73 9.79
CA MET A 53 -7.49 -11.56 8.88
C MET A 53 -8.55 -10.59 9.40
N ALA A 54 -8.74 -10.50 10.72
CA ALA A 54 -9.69 -9.57 11.33
C ALA A 54 -9.34 -8.09 11.09
N ARG A 55 -8.10 -7.78 10.75
CA ARG A 55 -7.64 -6.42 10.41
C ARG A 55 -7.78 -6.10 8.92
N LEU A 56 -8.18 -7.06 8.10
CA LEU A 56 -8.27 -6.91 6.65
C LEU A 56 -9.72 -6.74 6.21
N ARG A 57 -9.94 -5.78 5.33
CA ARG A 57 -11.17 -5.60 4.55
C ARG A 57 -10.83 -5.67 3.08
N PHE A 58 -11.79 -6.15 2.28
CA PHE A 58 -11.68 -6.26 0.83
C PHE A 58 -12.84 -5.48 0.21
N ALA A 59 -12.55 -4.50 -0.63
CA ALA A 59 -13.55 -3.61 -1.20
C ALA A 59 -13.23 -3.27 -2.66
N GLU A 60 -14.27 -3.10 -3.47
CA GLU A 60 -14.14 -2.65 -4.86
C GLU A 60 -14.03 -1.12 -4.96
N ASP A 61 -14.57 -0.40 -3.98
CA ASP A 61 -14.46 1.07 -3.90
C ASP A 61 -13.13 1.50 -3.26
N GLY A 62 -12.10 1.64 -4.10
CA GLY A 62 -10.78 2.09 -3.67
C GLY A 62 -10.75 3.56 -3.25
N PHE A 63 -11.50 4.42 -3.90
CA PHE A 63 -11.51 5.85 -3.59
C PHE A 63 -12.26 6.16 -2.30
N GLY A 64 -13.38 5.47 -2.06
CA GLY A 64 -14.07 5.55 -0.76
C GLY A 64 -13.20 5.06 0.39
N ALA A 65 -12.41 3.99 0.17
CA ALA A 65 -11.44 3.52 1.16
C ALA A 65 -10.30 4.53 1.39
N ALA A 66 -9.78 5.15 0.32
CA ALA A 66 -8.69 6.14 0.38
C ALA A 66 -9.09 7.42 1.11
N ALA A 67 -10.35 7.85 1.01
CA ALA A 67 -10.86 9.06 1.66
C ALA A 67 -10.71 9.03 3.20
N GLY A 68 -10.75 7.84 3.82
CA GLY A 68 -10.56 7.66 5.26
C GLY A 68 -9.19 7.11 5.66
N GLY A 69 -8.28 6.90 4.69
CA GLY A 69 -6.97 6.29 4.92
C GLY A 69 -5.93 7.30 5.41
N GLU A 70 -5.08 6.88 6.34
CA GLU A 70 -3.88 7.63 6.76
C GLU A 70 -2.70 7.33 5.83
N LEU A 71 -2.70 6.15 5.21
CA LEU A 71 -1.72 5.69 4.22
C LEU A 71 -2.43 5.03 3.05
N VAL A 72 -2.12 5.48 1.84
CA VAL A 72 -2.55 4.86 0.58
C VAL A 72 -1.33 4.26 -0.10
N VAL A 73 -1.30 2.93 -0.25
CA VAL A 73 -0.24 2.23 -1.00
C VAL A 73 -0.78 1.87 -2.38
N GLU A 74 -0.29 2.55 -3.41
CA GLU A 74 -0.69 2.32 -4.80
C GLU A 74 0.15 1.21 -5.42
N VAL A 75 -0.53 0.16 -5.91
CA VAL A 75 0.08 -1.04 -6.50
C VAL A 75 -0.64 -1.42 -7.81
N ILE A 76 -1.17 -0.44 -8.52
CA ILE A 76 -1.87 -0.65 -9.80
C ILE A 76 -0.89 -0.90 -10.95
N SER A 77 -1.43 -1.18 -12.15
CA SER A 77 -0.64 -1.46 -13.35
C SER A 77 0.38 -0.36 -13.65
N GLU A 78 1.60 -0.76 -14.08
CA GLU A 78 2.71 0.14 -14.43
C GLU A 78 2.49 0.79 -15.81
N ARG A 79 1.38 1.51 -15.95
CA ARG A 79 0.95 2.23 -17.16
C ARG A 79 0.66 3.67 -16.83
N VAL A 80 1.28 4.59 -17.57
CA VAL A 80 1.18 6.04 -17.36
C VAL A 80 -0.27 6.53 -17.42
N ASP A 81 -1.04 6.07 -18.41
CA ASP A 81 -2.45 6.48 -18.60
C ASP A 81 -3.35 6.06 -17.44
N ILE A 82 -3.11 4.86 -16.89
CA ILE A 82 -3.86 4.33 -15.73
C ILE A 82 -3.48 5.09 -14.46
N LYS A 83 -2.16 5.25 -14.22
CA LYS A 83 -1.67 5.95 -13.02
C LYS A 83 -2.10 7.43 -13.01
N ARG A 84 -2.02 8.11 -14.15
CA ARG A 84 -2.45 9.52 -14.24
C ARG A 84 -3.92 9.66 -13.85
N ARG A 85 -4.82 8.87 -14.44
CA ARG A 85 -6.25 8.89 -14.10
C ARG A 85 -6.49 8.57 -12.63
N PHE A 86 -5.82 7.54 -12.11
CA PHE A 86 -5.92 7.17 -10.71
C PHE A 86 -5.53 8.32 -9.77
N TYR A 87 -4.41 9.01 -10.03
CA TYR A 87 -3.98 10.14 -9.19
C TYR A 87 -4.86 11.36 -9.34
N GLU A 88 -5.43 11.63 -10.52
CA GLU A 88 -6.42 12.69 -10.72
C GLU A 88 -7.67 12.47 -9.87
N GLU A 89 -8.19 11.24 -9.85
CA GLU A 89 -9.34 10.87 -9.02
C GLU A 89 -8.99 10.85 -7.53
N LEU A 90 -7.82 10.30 -7.18
CA LEU A 90 -7.34 10.25 -5.79
C LEU A 90 -7.19 11.65 -5.20
N ALA A 91 -6.71 12.62 -5.96
CA ALA A 91 -6.55 14.00 -5.52
C ALA A 91 -7.87 14.67 -5.09
N CYS A 92 -9.01 14.17 -5.58
CA CYS A 92 -10.33 14.70 -5.23
C CYS A 92 -10.87 14.18 -3.90
N VAL A 93 -10.33 13.06 -3.40
CA VAL A 93 -10.92 12.35 -2.25
C VAL A 93 -9.96 12.13 -1.08
N VAL A 94 -8.66 12.04 -1.34
CA VAL A 94 -7.67 11.73 -0.31
C VAL A 94 -7.51 12.88 0.69
N SER A 95 -7.35 12.54 1.97
CA SER A 95 -7.05 13.55 2.98
C SER A 95 -5.72 14.25 2.71
N PRO A 96 -5.62 15.58 2.89
CA PRO A 96 -4.34 16.29 2.78
C PRO A 96 -3.27 15.82 3.78
N SER A 97 -3.66 15.13 4.84
CA SER A 97 -2.75 14.55 5.85
C SER A 97 -2.35 13.10 5.58
N ALA A 98 -2.98 12.45 4.59
CA ALA A 98 -2.65 11.07 4.25
C ALA A 98 -1.30 11.01 3.53
N LEU A 99 -0.52 9.95 3.77
CA LEU A 99 0.66 9.64 2.99
C LEU A 99 0.26 8.77 1.80
N ILE A 100 0.79 9.07 0.63
CA ILE A 100 0.60 8.27 -0.59
C ILE A 100 1.95 7.66 -0.98
N ALA A 101 2.00 6.33 -1.06
CA ALA A 101 3.20 5.58 -1.41
C ALA A 101 2.94 4.76 -2.68
N SER A 102 3.60 5.07 -3.79
CA SER A 102 3.50 4.31 -5.03
C SER A 102 4.52 3.19 -5.07
N ASN A 103 4.07 1.98 -5.38
CA ASN A 103 4.96 0.83 -5.59
C ASN A 103 5.49 0.76 -7.04
N THR A 104 5.63 1.88 -7.70
CA THR A 104 6.27 1.94 -9.03
C THR A 104 7.70 1.43 -8.97
N SER A 105 8.15 0.79 -10.04
CA SER A 105 9.53 0.29 -10.17
C SER A 105 10.38 1.14 -11.12
N VAL A 106 9.75 1.78 -12.12
CA VAL A 106 10.48 2.47 -13.20
C VAL A 106 9.87 3.81 -13.60
N LEU A 107 8.58 4.06 -13.27
CA LEU A 107 7.93 5.32 -13.66
C LEU A 107 8.21 6.41 -12.62
N ASP A 108 8.62 7.58 -13.08
CA ASP A 108 8.60 8.78 -12.25
C ASP A 108 7.14 9.24 -12.08
N ILE A 109 6.53 8.84 -10.97
CA ILE A 109 5.13 9.15 -10.70
C ILE A 109 4.88 10.64 -10.47
N PHE A 110 5.92 11.41 -10.11
CA PHE A 110 5.78 12.85 -9.90
C PHE A 110 5.52 13.59 -11.21
N GLU A 111 5.96 13.05 -12.36
CA GLU A 111 5.62 13.59 -13.68
C GLU A 111 4.17 13.30 -14.09
N HIS A 112 3.51 12.35 -13.40
CA HIS A 112 2.21 11.83 -13.81
C HIS A 112 1.08 12.12 -12.80
N ALA A 113 1.43 12.41 -11.55
CA ALA A 113 0.49 12.80 -10.51
C ALA A 113 0.27 14.33 -10.49
N PRO A 114 -0.95 14.80 -10.16
CA PRO A 114 -1.20 16.22 -9.93
C PRO A 114 -0.26 16.80 -8.86
N SER A 115 0.28 18.00 -9.09
CA SER A 115 1.24 18.65 -8.19
C SER A 115 0.69 18.88 -6.77
N VAL A 116 -0.61 18.95 -6.61
CA VAL A 116 -1.27 19.06 -5.30
C VAL A 116 -0.98 17.85 -4.40
N LEU A 117 -0.69 16.68 -4.97
CA LEU A 117 -0.34 15.47 -4.23
C LEU A 117 1.16 15.38 -3.87
N HIS A 118 2.05 16.15 -4.55
CA HIS A 118 3.48 16.02 -4.33
C HIS A 118 3.93 16.17 -2.88
N PRO A 119 3.33 17.07 -2.04
CA PRO A 119 3.74 17.16 -0.64
C PRO A 119 3.52 15.88 0.19
N GLN A 120 2.61 15.00 -0.22
CA GLN A 120 2.24 13.79 0.49
C GLN A 120 2.53 12.49 -0.29
N LEU A 121 3.11 12.61 -1.50
CA LEU A 121 3.40 11.49 -2.41
C LEU A 121 4.88 11.12 -2.33
N ILE A 122 5.15 9.82 -2.19
CA ILE A 122 6.48 9.22 -2.29
C ILE A 122 6.45 8.01 -3.22
N MET A 123 7.60 7.61 -3.77
CA MET A 123 7.78 6.28 -4.35
C MET A 123 8.28 5.33 -3.24
N ALA A 124 7.68 4.14 -3.17
CA ALA A 124 8.02 3.10 -2.20
C ALA A 124 8.03 1.74 -2.89
N HIS A 125 9.16 1.38 -3.49
CA HIS A 125 9.34 0.17 -4.27
C HIS A 125 9.64 -1.03 -3.37
N TYR A 126 8.66 -1.93 -3.23
CA TYR A 126 8.79 -3.18 -2.47
C TYR A 126 9.35 -4.28 -3.34
N PHE A 127 10.29 -5.06 -2.80
CA PHE A 127 10.86 -6.22 -3.47
C PHE A 127 9.99 -7.46 -3.28
N VAL A 128 9.98 -8.32 -4.33
CA VAL A 128 9.18 -9.56 -4.35
C VAL A 128 10.01 -10.71 -3.75
N PRO A 129 9.43 -11.48 -2.83
CA PRO A 129 8.08 -11.40 -2.24
C PRO A 129 8.03 -10.44 -1.02
N ALA A 130 7.15 -9.42 -1.08
CA ALA A 130 7.12 -8.34 -0.10
C ALA A 130 6.80 -8.76 1.35
N HIS A 131 6.18 -9.93 1.55
CA HIS A 131 5.92 -10.49 2.89
C HIS A 131 7.13 -11.21 3.50
N ILE A 132 8.25 -11.36 2.76
CA ILE A 132 9.49 -11.98 3.22
C ILE A 132 10.65 -10.99 3.17
N ILE A 133 10.80 -10.29 2.04
CA ILE A 133 11.91 -9.35 1.83
C ILE A 133 11.57 -8.02 2.52
N PRO A 134 12.33 -7.61 3.55
CA PRO A 134 12.04 -6.37 4.29
C PRO A 134 12.53 -5.10 3.57
N LEU A 135 13.18 -5.24 2.41
CA LEU A 135 13.73 -4.12 1.66
C LEU A 135 12.65 -3.33 0.93
N VAL A 136 12.65 -2.02 1.13
CA VAL A 136 11.84 -1.06 0.37
C VAL A 136 12.73 0.12 -0.01
N GLU A 137 12.79 0.45 -1.29
CA GLU A 137 13.43 1.68 -1.77
C GLU A 137 12.44 2.83 -1.66
N ILE A 138 12.86 3.95 -1.05
CA ILE A 138 11.99 5.10 -0.85
C ILE A 138 12.59 6.31 -1.55
N VAL A 139 11.81 6.96 -2.41
CA VAL A 139 12.18 8.22 -3.07
C VAL A 139 11.13 9.28 -2.76
N GLY A 140 11.56 10.36 -2.13
CA GLY A 140 10.71 11.52 -1.84
C GLY A 140 10.79 12.58 -2.93
N HIS A 141 9.77 13.45 -2.98
CA HIS A 141 9.75 14.65 -3.80
C HIS A 141 10.33 15.86 -3.02
N PRO A 142 10.97 16.84 -3.67
CA PRO A 142 11.46 18.06 -2.99
C PRO A 142 10.40 18.84 -2.21
N SER A 143 9.12 18.70 -2.57
CA SER A 143 7.99 19.32 -1.85
C SER A 143 7.54 18.54 -0.60
N ASN A 144 8.08 17.35 -0.35
CA ASN A 144 7.71 16.62 0.85
C ASN A 144 8.21 17.35 2.11
N PRO A 145 7.41 17.39 3.20
CA PRO A 145 7.93 17.78 4.51
C PRO A 145 9.13 16.89 4.90
N GLY A 146 10.17 17.49 5.48
CA GLY A 146 11.43 16.80 5.75
C GLY A 146 11.32 15.53 6.62
N GLN A 147 10.25 15.41 7.42
CA GLN A 147 9.98 14.23 8.24
C GLN A 147 9.19 13.12 7.51
N LEU A 148 8.62 13.36 6.34
CA LEU A 148 7.70 12.41 5.69
C LEU A 148 8.38 11.06 5.38
N VAL A 149 9.52 11.10 4.68
CA VAL A 149 10.29 9.90 4.34
C VAL A 149 10.83 9.19 5.58
N PRO A 150 11.47 9.89 6.57
CA PRO A 150 11.85 9.27 7.83
C PRO A 150 10.69 8.62 8.61
N GLN A 151 9.52 9.25 8.66
CA GLN A 151 8.34 8.69 9.33
C GLN A 151 7.84 7.42 8.63
N PHE A 152 7.78 7.42 7.30
CA PHE A 152 7.40 6.23 6.55
C PHE A 152 8.41 5.10 6.72
N ALA A 153 9.71 5.39 6.68
CA ALA A 153 10.76 4.40 6.93
C ALA A 153 10.68 3.80 8.35
N ALA A 154 10.39 4.63 9.36
CA ALA A 154 10.16 4.16 10.73
C ALA A 154 8.92 3.26 10.83
N CYS A 155 7.82 3.61 10.16
CA CYS A 155 6.64 2.77 10.06
C CYS A 155 6.96 1.40 9.47
N LEU A 156 7.68 1.36 8.34
CA LEU A 156 8.09 0.09 7.70
C LEU A 156 9.01 -0.76 8.59
N SER A 157 9.87 -0.12 9.39
CA SER A 157 10.78 -0.81 10.30
C SER A 157 10.08 -1.42 11.51
N ALA A 158 8.87 -0.97 11.81
CA ALA A 158 8.03 -1.50 12.89
C ALA A 158 7.13 -2.67 12.45
N LEU A 159 7.06 -2.98 11.13
CA LEU A 159 6.31 -4.08 10.55
C LEU A 159 7.12 -5.38 10.58
#